data_f823345bbcce459fb3eecf9e32ed30a8
#
_entry.id   f823345bbcce459fb3eecf9e32ed30a8
#
_cell.length_a   1.000
_cell.length_b   1.000
_cell.length_c   1.000
_cell.angle_alpha   90.00
_cell.angle_beta   90.00
_cell.angle_gamma   90.00
#
_symmetry.space_group_name_H-M   'P 1'
#
loop_
_entity.id
_entity.type
_entity.pdbx_description
1 polymer ?
#
loop_
_entity_poly.entity_id
_entity_poly.type
_entity_poly.pdbx_seq_one_letter_code
_entity_poly.pdbx_strand_id
1 'polypeptide(L)'
;MKTTKHWGSNIALFMALIMTVFFTACGENDTPEVSSASVKLNVKINKTLEKAKTKKVVITLKNTSTGKETTYETTLNTDMVLPNLPVDMYDITATYTIPAKEYTEITGEKTPEDVLFSAAATGIQLQPNKEKEINLELTTSTTNDFVIKTIYYAGSDNKKAAGENDCFVEIYNNSAKTLYADGLCFALTTMNRYGYMADGTI
;
A
#
# COMPACT_ATOMS: atom_id res chain seq x y z
N MET A 1 2.69 -68.67 57.74
CA MET A 1 3.29 -69.11 56.48
C MET A 1 3.05 -68.00 55.43
N LYS A 2 4.12 -67.57 54.79
CA LYS A 2 4.30 -66.31 53.97
C LYS A 2 3.40 -66.21 52.73
N THR A 3 2.65 -65.14 52.62
CA THR A 3 2.08 -64.72 51.33
C THR A 3 2.09 -63.17 51.19
N THR A 4 3.27 -62.59 51.01
CA THR A 4 3.42 -61.15 50.78
C THR A 4 4.51 -60.89 49.72
N LYS A 5 4.39 -61.51 48.53
CA LYS A 5 5.44 -61.29 47.51
C LYS A 5 4.96 -60.95 46.09
N HIS A 6 3.69 -60.82 45.86
CA HIS A 6 3.21 -60.52 44.51
C HIS A 6 2.57 -59.14 44.33
N TRP A 7 2.31 -58.37 45.36
CA TRP A 7 1.65 -57.08 45.22
C TRP A 7 2.59 -55.94 44.71
N GLY A 8 3.87 -56.02 45.13
CA GLY A 8 4.84 -55.02 44.70
C GLY A 8 5.21 -55.14 43.19
N SER A 9 5.19 -56.38 42.65
CA SER A 9 5.51 -56.61 41.24
C SER A 9 4.42 -56.05 40.29
N ASN A 10 3.16 -56.17 40.68
CA ASN A 10 2.04 -55.69 39.87
C ASN A 10 1.93 -54.16 39.87
N ILE A 11 2.30 -53.49 40.99
CA ILE A 11 2.32 -52.02 41.07
C ILE A 11 3.47 -51.47 40.24
N ALA A 12 4.63 -52.08 40.22
CA ALA A 12 5.75 -51.68 39.39
C ALA A 12 5.46 -51.85 37.86
N LEU A 13 4.73 -52.91 37.51
CA LEU A 13 4.30 -53.13 36.11
C LEU A 13 3.25 -52.11 35.67
N PHE A 14 2.32 -51.74 36.57
CA PHE A 14 1.31 -50.73 36.30
C PHE A 14 1.93 -49.33 36.19
N MET A 15 2.92 -48.97 37.00
CA MET A 15 3.64 -47.70 36.92
C MET A 15 4.49 -47.63 35.64
N ALA A 16 5.10 -48.70 35.20
CA ALA A 16 5.84 -48.74 33.95
C ALA A 16 4.92 -48.59 32.73
N LEU A 17 3.70 -49.13 32.78
CA LEU A 17 2.71 -48.97 31.71
C LEU A 17 2.15 -47.53 31.59
N ILE A 18 2.01 -46.83 32.73
CA ILE A 18 1.55 -45.46 32.77
C ILE A 18 2.62 -44.47 32.24
N MET A 19 3.91 -44.75 32.49
CA MET A 19 5.01 -43.93 31.99
C MET A 19 5.17 -43.98 30.46
N THR A 20 4.80 -45.08 29.83
CA THR A 20 4.92 -45.21 28.36
C THR A 20 3.85 -44.45 27.60
N VAL A 21 2.72 -44.06 28.22
CA VAL A 21 1.65 -43.29 27.59
C VAL A 21 1.96 -41.78 27.56
N PHE A 22 2.87 -41.29 28.42
CA PHE A 22 3.24 -39.88 28.45
C PHE A 22 4.34 -39.49 27.45
N PHE A 23 5.00 -40.43 26.80
CA PHE A 23 6.07 -40.13 25.84
C PHE A 23 5.63 -40.07 24.38
N THR A 24 4.35 -40.36 24.07
CA THR A 24 3.84 -40.28 22.70
C THR A 24 3.07 -39.00 22.41
N ALA A 25 3.03 -38.03 23.34
CA ALA A 25 2.32 -36.76 23.18
C ALA A 25 3.27 -35.57 22.99
N CYS A 26 4.48 -35.80 22.47
CA CYS A 26 5.39 -34.71 22.13
C CYS A 26 6.05 -35.03 20.78
N GLY A 27 5.45 -34.57 19.72
CA GLY A 27 6.08 -34.75 18.43
C GLY A 27 5.24 -34.39 17.22
N GLU A 28 4.48 -33.34 17.25
CA GLU A 28 4.29 -32.54 16.05
C GLU A 28 4.75 -31.13 16.40
N ASN A 29 5.91 -30.77 15.86
CA ASN A 29 6.30 -29.39 15.76
C ASN A 29 5.33 -28.76 14.75
N ASP A 30 4.11 -28.43 15.21
CA ASP A 30 3.29 -27.43 14.61
C ASP A 30 3.96 -26.06 14.86
N THR A 31 5.13 -25.86 14.26
CA THR A 31 5.52 -24.53 13.88
C THR A 31 4.41 -24.08 12.96
N PRO A 32 3.63 -23.06 13.33
CA PRO A 32 2.59 -22.54 12.44
C PRO A 32 3.31 -22.21 11.13
N GLU A 33 2.99 -22.97 10.06
CA GLU A 33 3.45 -22.62 8.73
C GLU A 33 3.01 -21.18 8.51
N VAL A 34 3.96 -20.28 8.58
CA VAL A 34 3.69 -18.87 8.25
C VAL A 34 3.34 -18.87 6.78
N SER A 35 2.04 -18.91 6.50
CA SER A 35 1.56 -18.90 5.13
C SER A 35 2.11 -17.66 4.44
N SER A 36 2.86 -17.89 3.39
CA SER A 36 3.46 -16.86 2.55
C SER A 36 2.65 -16.66 1.28
N ALA A 37 2.79 -15.50 0.69
CA ALA A 37 2.24 -15.14 -0.61
C ALA A 37 3.33 -14.60 -1.51
N SER A 38 3.04 -14.43 -2.79
CA SER A 38 3.91 -13.75 -3.72
C SER A 38 3.18 -12.62 -4.45
N VAL A 39 3.94 -11.62 -4.88
CA VAL A 39 3.44 -10.53 -5.72
C VAL A 39 4.26 -10.49 -6.99
N LYS A 40 3.58 -10.52 -8.13
CA LYS A 40 4.16 -10.27 -9.44
C LYS A 40 3.82 -8.85 -9.85
N LEU A 41 4.84 -8.02 -10.01
CA LEU A 41 4.74 -6.62 -10.40
C LEU A 41 5.09 -6.46 -11.88
N ASN A 42 4.24 -5.74 -12.59
CA ASN A 42 4.45 -5.35 -13.98
C ASN A 42 4.39 -3.84 -14.06
N VAL A 43 5.54 -3.19 -14.24
CA VAL A 43 5.66 -1.74 -14.25
C VAL A 43 5.85 -1.24 -15.68
N LYS A 44 4.90 -0.42 -16.16
CA LYS A 44 4.87 0.13 -17.51
C LYS A 44 4.89 1.64 -17.50
N ILE A 45 5.34 2.22 -18.60
CA ILE A 45 5.28 3.65 -18.89
C ILE A 45 4.80 3.86 -20.32
N ASN A 46 4.42 5.08 -20.66
CA ASN A 46 4.09 5.46 -22.04
C ASN A 46 5.20 5.05 -23.01
N LYS A 47 4.83 4.47 -24.15
CA LYS A 47 5.75 3.96 -25.19
C LYS A 47 6.82 4.98 -25.64
N THR A 48 6.48 6.27 -25.68
CA THR A 48 7.44 7.31 -26.07
C THR A 48 8.58 7.40 -25.08
N LEU A 49 8.29 7.25 -23.77
CA LEU A 49 9.24 7.35 -22.67
C LEU A 49 10.00 6.04 -22.41
N GLU A 50 9.57 4.93 -23.01
CA GLU A 50 10.33 3.67 -22.99
C GLU A 50 11.71 3.79 -23.65
N LYS A 51 11.93 4.83 -24.46
CA LYS A 51 13.21 5.11 -25.11
C LYS A 51 14.26 5.67 -24.16
N ALA A 52 13.89 6.08 -22.95
CA ALA A 52 14.83 6.60 -21.95
C ALA A 52 15.95 5.59 -21.67
N LYS A 53 17.17 6.09 -21.52
CA LYS A 53 18.36 5.27 -21.21
C LYS A 53 18.34 4.77 -19.79
N THR A 54 17.91 5.63 -18.88
CA THR A 54 17.67 5.27 -17.48
C THR A 54 16.50 4.28 -17.42
N LYS A 55 16.70 3.14 -16.80
CA LYS A 55 15.68 2.08 -16.71
C LYS A 55 15.35 1.70 -15.27
N LYS A 56 16.01 2.31 -14.31
CA LYS A 56 15.89 1.97 -12.89
C LYS A 56 14.56 2.44 -12.32
N VAL A 57 13.77 1.51 -11.84
CA VAL A 57 12.52 1.75 -11.12
C VAL A 57 12.71 1.35 -9.67
N VAL A 58 12.25 2.18 -8.76
CA VAL A 58 12.24 1.91 -7.31
C VAL A 58 10.83 1.51 -6.90
N ILE A 59 10.70 0.36 -6.26
CA ILE A 59 9.44 -0.17 -5.72
C ILE A 59 9.50 -0.06 -4.21
N THR A 60 8.52 0.59 -3.61
CA THR A 60 8.32 0.61 -2.16
C THR A 60 7.10 -0.21 -1.80
N LEU A 61 7.29 -1.23 -0.99
CA LEU A 61 6.25 -2.09 -0.44
C LEU A 61 6.05 -1.75 1.03
N LYS A 62 4.86 -1.27 1.39
CA LYS A 62 4.49 -0.93 2.75
C LYS A 62 3.43 -1.89 3.26
N ASN A 63 3.77 -2.63 4.31
CA ASN A 63 2.78 -3.42 5.05
C ASN A 63 1.90 -2.46 5.87
N THR A 64 0.60 -2.46 5.63
CA THR A 64 -0.32 -1.49 6.25
C THR A 64 -0.59 -1.79 7.73
N SER A 65 -0.49 -3.05 8.14
CA SER A 65 -0.72 -3.48 9.53
C SER A 65 0.45 -3.12 10.43
N THR A 66 1.68 -3.32 9.95
CA THR A 66 2.90 -3.08 10.74
C THR A 66 3.56 -1.73 10.46
N GLY A 67 3.19 -1.07 9.38
CA GLY A 67 3.85 0.14 8.88
C GLY A 67 5.24 -0.10 8.31
N LYS A 68 5.71 -1.36 8.25
CA LYS A 68 7.04 -1.68 7.72
C LYS A 68 7.11 -1.41 6.23
N GLU A 69 8.12 -0.65 5.83
CA GLU A 69 8.44 -0.38 4.44
C GLU A 69 9.68 -1.16 3.99
N THR A 70 9.62 -1.69 2.77
CA THR A 70 10.74 -2.38 2.14
C THR A 70 10.87 -1.88 0.72
N THR A 71 12.09 -1.54 0.31
CA THR A 71 12.36 -0.99 -1.01
C THR A 71 13.09 -2.02 -1.86
N TYR A 72 12.69 -2.11 -3.12
CA TYR A 72 13.28 -2.97 -4.15
C TYR A 72 13.62 -2.13 -5.37
N GLU A 73 14.56 -2.62 -6.17
CA GLU A 73 14.92 -2.01 -7.44
C GLU A 73 14.63 -2.99 -8.58
N THR A 74 14.05 -2.49 -9.65
CA THR A 74 13.81 -3.28 -10.87
C THR A 74 14.11 -2.43 -12.11
N THR A 75 14.02 -3.05 -13.25
CA THR A 75 14.17 -2.40 -14.55
C THR A 75 12.80 -2.19 -15.19
N LEU A 76 12.60 -1.04 -15.78
CA LEU A 76 11.37 -0.71 -16.50
C LEU A 76 11.03 -1.80 -17.53
N ASN A 77 9.74 -2.13 -17.64
CA ASN A 77 9.21 -3.18 -18.54
C ASN A 77 9.76 -4.59 -18.23
N THR A 78 10.19 -4.84 -17.02
CA THR A 78 10.61 -6.16 -16.55
C THR A 78 9.66 -6.62 -15.45
N ASP A 79 9.12 -7.83 -15.58
CA ASP A 79 8.33 -8.43 -14.53
C ASP A 79 9.21 -8.69 -13.30
N MET A 80 8.73 -8.30 -12.13
CA MET A 80 9.40 -8.53 -10.85
C MET A 80 8.51 -9.40 -9.97
N VAL A 81 9.08 -10.49 -9.45
CA VAL A 81 8.38 -11.35 -8.50
C VAL A 81 8.98 -11.15 -7.11
N LEU A 82 8.13 -10.84 -6.14
CA LEU A 82 8.45 -10.74 -4.72
C LEU A 82 7.90 -11.98 -4.00
N PRO A 83 8.71 -13.00 -3.75
CA PRO A 83 8.29 -14.22 -3.10
C PRO A 83 8.27 -14.08 -1.57
N ASN A 84 7.60 -15.02 -0.92
CA ASN A 84 7.63 -15.21 0.54
C ASN A 84 7.23 -13.96 1.37
N LEU A 85 6.25 -13.20 0.87
CA LEU A 85 5.68 -12.10 1.63
C LEU A 85 4.70 -12.63 2.68
N PRO A 86 4.69 -12.08 3.91
CA PRO A 86 3.63 -12.37 4.87
C PRO A 86 2.25 -12.10 4.30
N VAL A 87 1.29 -12.95 4.65
CA VAL A 87 -0.12 -12.75 4.26
C VAL A 87 -0.68 -11.58 5.05
N ASP A 88 -0.82 -10.44 4.38
CA ASP A 88 -1.28 -9.19 4.98
C ASP A 88 -1.78 -8.23 3.89
N MET A 89 -2.10 -7.00 4.27
CA MET A 89 -2.47 -5.92 3.36
C MET A 89 -1.26 -5.02 3.09
N TYR A 90 -1.09 -4.64 1.83
CA TYR A 90 0.05 -3.86 1.38
C TYR A 90 -0.36 -2.67 0.52
N ASP A 91 0.40 -1.58 0.65
CA ASP A 91 0.44 -0.50 -0.31
C ASP A 91 1.75 -0.60 -1.09
N ILE A 92 1.67 -0.49 -2.40
CA ILE A 92 2.80 -0.65 -3.31
C ILE A 92 2.93 0.62 -4.14
N THR A 93 4.12 1.22 -4.13
CA THR A 93 4.41 2.41 -4.93
C THR A 93 5.61 2.13 -5.83
N ALA A 94 5.51 2.50 -7.09
CA ALA A 94 6.62 2.51 -8.03
C ALA A 94 7.00 3.96 -8.34
N THR A 95 8.31 4.26 -8.35
CA THR A 95 8.86 5.56 -8.75
C THR A 95 9.95 5.39 -9.79
N TYR A 96 9.98 6.30 -10.74
CA TYR A 96 10.92 6.31 -11.85
C TYR A 96 11.24 7.76 -12.23
N THR A 97 12.51 8.07 -12.39
CA THR A 97 12.96 9.43 -12.69
C THR A 97 13.70 9.46 -14.02
N ILE A 98 13.32 10.37 -14.89
CA ILE A 98 14.03 10.68 -16.14
C ILE A 98 14.74 12.03 -15.98
N PRO A 99 16.07 12.09 -16.21
CA PRO A 99 16.81 13.36 -16.18
C PRO A 99 16.22 14.39 -17.14
N ALA A 100 16.15 15.66 -16.73
CA ALA A 100 15.58 16.76 -17.50
C ALA A 100 16.06 16.85 -18.95
N LYS A 101 17.36 16.68 -19.15
CA LYS A 101 17.95 16.68 -20.49
C LYS A 101 17.45 15.54 -21.35
N GLU A 102 17.40 14.33 -20.78
CA GLU A 102 16.93 13.14 -21.49
C GLU A 102 15.44 13.22 -21.81
N TYR A 103 14.63 13.72 -20.85
CA TYR A 103 13.21 13.94 -21.08
C TYR A 103 12.96 14.91 -22.22
N THR A 104 13.70 16.03 -22.26
CA THR A 104 13.62 17.01 -23.35
C THR A 104 14.03 16.41 -24.71
N GLU A 105 15.07 15.57 -24.75
CA GLU A 105 15.52 14.89 -25.97
C GLU A 105 14.45 13.93 -26.52
N ILE A 106 13.71 13.27 -25.63
CA ILE A 106 12.68 12.27 -26.00
C ILE A 106 11.36 12.91 -26.41
N THR A 107 10.92 13.93 -25.67
CA THR A 107 9.58 14.52 -25.81
C THR A 107 9.56 15.82 -26.60
N GLY A 108 10.68 16.52 -26.67
CA GLY A 108 10.78 17.89 -27.18
C GLY A 108 10.30 18.95 -26.18
N GLU A 109 9.79 18.54 -25.02
CA GLU A 109 9.29 19.43 -23.98
C GLU A 109 10.42 19.80 -23.02
N LYS A 110 10.65 21.11 -22.85
CA LYS A 110 11.70 21.61 -21.95
C LYS A 110 11.22 21.58 -20.50
N THR A 111 12.00 20.95 -19.65
CA THR A 111 11.79 20.94 -18.20
C THR A 111 13.05 21.42 -17.49
N PRO A 112 12.93 22.23 -16.43
CA PRO A 112 14.08 22.69 -15.66
C PRO A 112 14.62 21.63 -14.69
N GLU A 113 13.83 20.61 -14.38
CA GLU A 113 14.14 19.58 -13.39
C GLU A 113 13.88 18.18 -13.94
N ASP A 114 14.48 17.21 -13.27
CA ASP A 114 14.25 15.79 -13.55
C ASP A 114 12.77 15.46 -13.35
N VAL A 115 12.23 14.66 -14.28
CA VAL A 115 10.81 14.33 -14.27
C VAL A 115 10.58 13.03 -13.53
N LEU A 116 9.81 13.13 -12.44
CA LEU A 116 9.41 11.99 -11.62
C LEU A 116 8.10 11.40 -12.15
N PHE A 117 8.11 10.09 -12.32
CA PHE A 117 6.92 9.29 -12.62
C PHE A 117 6.61 8.41 -11.42
N SER A 118 5.33 8.23 -11.14
CA SER A 118 4.89 7.35 -10.07
C SER A 118 3.64 6.57 -10.45
N ALA A 119 3.48 5.43 -9.80
CA ALA A 119 2.28 4.63 -9.80
C ALA A 119 2.09 4.03 -8.42
N ALA A 120 0.84 3.83 -8.00
CA ALA A 120 0.53 3.23 -6.73
C ALA A 120 -0.63 2.24 -6.84
N ALA A 121 -0.57 1.18 -6.04
CA ALA A 121 -1.66 0.25 -5.80
C ALA A 121 -1.80 0.10 -4.29
N THR A 122 -2.95 0.47 -3.74
CA THR A 122 -3.20 0.51 -2.30
C THR A 122 -4.21 -0.55 -1.87
N GLY A 123 -4.13 -0.97 -0.61
CA GLY A 123 -5.08 -1.93 -0.04
C GLY A 123 -4.98 -3.33 -0.66
N ILE A 124 -3.80 -3.75 -1.09
CA ILE A 124 -3.58 -5.05 -1.72
C ILE A 124 -3.58 -6.15 -0.67
N GLN A 125 -4.67 -6.88 -0.59
CA GLN A 125 -4.76 -8.06 0.28
C GLN A 125 -4.08 -9.26 -0.36
N LEU A 126 -3.05 -9.81 0.29
CA LEU A 126 -2.40 -11.04 -0.11
C LEU A 126 -3.13 -12.25 0.48
N GLN A 127 -3.16 -13.35 -0.27
CA GLN A 127 -3.78 -14.61 0.15
C GLN A 127 -2.73 -15.71 0.30
N PRO A 128 -2.92 -16.63 1.26
CA PRO A 128 -1.98 -17.73 1.49
C PRO A 128 -1.71 -18.54 0.22
N ASN A 129 -0.44 -18.82 -0.03
CA ASN A 129 0.04 -19.67 -1.12
C ASN A 129 -0.47 -19.24 -2.53
N LYS A 130 -0.77 -17.94 -2.71
CA LYS A 130 -1.17 -17.38 -4.00
C LYS A 130 -0.24 -16.29 -4.47
N GLU A 131 -0.08 -16.20 -5.78
CA GLU A 131 0.56 -15.07 -6.45
C GLU A 131 -0.50 -14.02 -6.80
N LYS A 132 -0.23 -12.77 -6.47
CA LYS A 132 -1.05 -11.61 -6.83
C LYS A 132 -0.34 -10.83 -7.93
N GLU A 133 -0.94 -10.76 -9.11
CA GLU A 133 -0.44 -9.93 -10.20
C GLU A 133 -0.95 -8.49 -10.06
N ILE A 134 -0.05 -7.51 -10.22
CA ILE A 134 -0.31 -6.08 -10.08
C ILE A 134 0.37 -5.34 -11.24
N ASN A 135 -0.44 -4.60 -11.99
CA ASN A 135 0.02 -3.74 -13.07
C ASN A 135 0.10 -2.30 -12.56
N LEU A 136 1.28 -1.71 -12.68
CA LEU A 136 1.56 -0.33 -12.29
C LEU A 136 1.88 0.48 -13.56
N GLU A 137 1.04 1.42 -13.90
CA GLU A 137 1.26 2.34 -15.00
C GLU A 137 1.82 3.65 -14.48
N LEU A 138 3.08 3.91 -14.80
CA LEU A 138 3.80 5.11 -14.38
C LEU A 138 3.27 6.34 -15.13
N THR A 139 2.78 7.29 -14.37
CA THR A 139 2.35 8.60 -14.86
C THR A 139 3.25 9.69 -14.29
N THR A 140 3.34 10.82 -14.95
CA THR A 140 4.06 11.97 -14.40
C THR A 140 3.48 12.28 -13.02
N SER A 141 4.31 12.17 -12.01
CA SER A 141 4.06 12.81 -10.74
C SER A 141 4.33 14.31 -10.96
N THR A 142 3.35 15.00 -11.56
CA THR A 142 3.36 16.44 -11.45
C THR A 142 3.21 16.72 -9.96
N THR A 143 4.31 17.10 -9.32
CA THR A 143 4.21 17.83 -8.06
C THR A 143 3.40 19.07 -8.42
N ASN A 144 2.08 19.00 -8.21
CA ASN A 144 1.29 20.21 -8.23
C ASN A 144 1.92 21.09 -7.19
N ASP A 145 2.53 22.17 -7.65
CA ASP A 145 3.23 23.12 -6.77
C ASP A 145 2.29 23.62 -5.67
N PHE A 146 1.01 23.76 -5.97
CA PHE A 146 -0.05 24.02 -5.00
C PHE A 146 -0.98 22.83 -4.87
N VAL A 147 -1.27 22.45 -3.64
CA VAL A 147 -2.26 21.40 -3.32
C VAL A 147 -3.29 21.92 -2.33
N ILE A 148 -4.51 21.44 -2.43
CA ILE A 148 -5.52 21.67 -1.40
C ILE A 148 -5.17 20.76 -0.21
N LYS A 149 -4.73 21.37 0.90
CA LYS A 149 -4.36 20.63 2.11
C LYS A 149 -5.58 20.32 2.97
N THR A 150 -6.47 21.29 3.10
CA THR A 150 -7.64 21.17 3.98
C THR A 150 -8.85 21.82 3.33
N ILE A 151 -9.98 21.14 3.39
CA ILE A 151 -11.29 21.71 3.12
C ILE A 151 -12.08 21.59 4.42
N TYR A 152 -12.35 22.72 5.05
CA TYR A 152 -13.19 22.77 6.25
C TYR A 152 -14.58 23.28 5.87
N TYR A 153 -15.59 22.45 6.12
CA TYR A 153 -16.98 22.73 5.71
C TYR A 153 -18.02 22.41 6.79
N ALA A 154 -17.56 21.89 7.93
CA ALA A 154 -18.46 21.35 8.96
C ALA A 154 -19.03 22.41 9.92
N GLY A 155 -18.42 23.63 9.96
CA GLY A 155 -18.75 24.67 10.93
C GLY A 155 -18.23 24.36 12.33
N SER A 156 -18.22 25.41 13.18
CA SER A 156 -17.72 25.33 14.57
C SER A 156 -18.76 24.80 15.57
N ASP A 157 -20.03 24.70 15.18
CA ASP A 157 -21.13 24.19 16.03
C ASP A 157 -21.61 22.83 15.52
N ASN A 158 -21.53 21.82 16.39
CA ASN A 158 -21.94 20.44 16.05
C ASN A 158 -23.47 20.25 15.95
N LYS A 159 -24.26 21.27 16.26
CA LYS A 159 -25.73 21.23 16.22
C LYS A 159 -26.33 22.05 15.09
N LYS A 160 -25.52 22.89 14.45
CA LYS A 160 -25.93 23.77 13.37
C LYS A 160 -25.09 23.49 12.14
N ALA A 161 -25.70 23.67 10.96
CA ALA A 161 -24.93 23.62 9.73
C ALA A 161 -23.89 24.77 9.72
N ALA A 162 -22.78 24.57 9.01
CA ALA A 162 -21.77 25.60 8.81
C ALA A 162 -22.42 26.89 8.27
N GLY A 163 -22.16 28.00 8.92
CA GLY A 163 -22.47 29.32 8.35
C GLY A 163 -21.55 29.64 7.17
N GLU A 164 -21.94 30.59 6.34
CA GLU A 164 -21.14 31.00 5.16
C GLU A 164 -19.69 31.39 5.51
N ASN A 165 -19.46 31.83 6.75
CA ASN A 165 -18.15 32.28 7.24
C ASN A 165 -17.37 31.20 7.99
N ASP A 166 -17.93 29.98 8.15
CA ASP A 166 -17.33 28.89 8.89
C ASP A 166 -16.66 27.86 7.96
N CYS A 167 -16.48 28.20 6.69
CA CYS A 167 -15.87 27.34 5.70
C CYS A 167 -14.56 27.95 5.19
N PHE A 168 -13.51 27.12 5.05
CA PHE A 168 -12.28 27.56 4.42
C PHE A 168 -11.61 26.43 3.64
N VAL A 169 -10.77 26.83 2.69
CA VAL A 169 -9.87 25.95 1.96
C VAL A 169 -8.45 26.41 2.23
N GLU A 170 -7.61 25.49 2.69
CA GLU A 170 -6.18 25.72 2.87
C GLU A 170 -5.44 25.21 1.64
N ILE A 171 -4.72 26.10 0.98
CA ILE A 171 -3.84 25.78 -0.15
C ILE A 171 -2.41 25.74 0.38
N TYR A 172 -1.70 24.69 0.08
CA TYR A 172 -0.36 24.43 0.54
C TYR A 172 0.63 24.40 -0.63
N ASN A 173 1.79 25.04 -0.46
CA ASN A 173 2.92 24.90 -1.35
C ASN A 173 3.61 23.56 -1.07
N ASN A 174 3.41 22.60 -1.97
CA ASN A 174 3.97 21.25 -1.86
C ASN A 174 5.38 21.13 -2.47
N SER A 175 5.96 22.24 -2.90
CA SER A 175 7.31 22.28 -3.45
C SER A 175 8.33 22.81 -2.43
N ALA A 176 9.62 22.53 -2.68
CA ALA A 176 10.71 23.09 -1.91
C ALA A 176 11.07 24.55 -2.29
N LYS A 177 10.33 25.14 -3.24
CA LYS A 177 10.60 26.49 -3.79
C LYS A 177 9.58 27.50 -3.29
N THR A 178 9.95 28.77 -3.35
CA THR A 178 8.98 29.86 -3.19
C THR A 178 8.11 29.92 -4.43
N LEU A 179 6.80 29.80 -4.25
CA LEU A 179 5.80 29.93 -5.30
C LEU A 179 5.01 31.22 -5.10
N TYR A 180 4.68 31.86 -6.20
CA TYR A 180 3.82 33.03 -6.23
C TYR A 180 2.41 32.59 -6.62
N ALA A 181 1.42 32.98 -5.81
CA ALA A 181 0.01 32.63 -6.05
C ALA A 181 -0.69 33.62 -7.00
N ASP A 182 0.08 34.37 -7.79
CA ASP A 182 -0.44 35.34 -8.72
C ASP A 182 -1.33 34.66 -9.76
N GLY A 183 -2.58 35.11 -9.90
CA GLY A 183 -3.54 34.49 -10.80
C GLY A 183 -4.19 33.21 -10.29
N LEU A 184 -3.92 32.79 -9.06
CA LEU A 184 -4.64 31.68 -8.44
C LEU A 184 -6.10 32.11 -8.22
N CYS A 185 -7.04 31.35 -8.80
CA CYS A 185 -8.45 31.60 -8.65
C CYS A 185 -9.10 30.47 -7.84
N PHE A 186 -9.92 30.84 -6.87
CA PHE A 186 -10.76 29.92 -6.12
C PHE A 186 -12.22 30.14 -6.51
N ALA A 187 -12.90 29.09 -6.97
CA ALA A 187 -14.31 29.14 -7.31
C ALA A 187 -15.11 28.19 -6.40
N LEU A 188 -16.06 28.75 -5.65
CA LEU A 188 -17.09 27.97 -4.98
C LEU A 188 -18.23 27.75 -5.99
N THR A 189 -18.37 26.50 -6.46
CA THR A 189 -19.55 26.12 -7.23
C THR A 189 -20.65 25.69 -6.28
N THR A 190 -21.69 26.49 -6.15
CA THR A 190 -22.94 26.06 -5.54
C THR A 190 -23.62 25.12 -6.53
N MET A 191 -23.72 23.83 -6.22
CA MET A 191 -24.72 22.99 -6.87
C MET A 191 -26.09 23.55 -6.44
N ASN A 192 -26.74 24.32 -7.32
CA ASN A 192 -28.17 24.45 -7.25
C ASN A 192 -28.73 23.05 -7.40
N ARG A 193 -29.13 22.43 -6.30
CA ARG A 193 -30.04 21.30 -6.34
C ARG A 193 -31.36 21.86 -6.88
N TYR A 194 -31.54 21.85 -8.16
CA TYR A 194 -32.87 21.79 -8.73
C TYR A 194 -33.44 20.46 -8.25
N GLY A 195 -34.26 20.51 -7.19
CA GLY A 195 -34.98 19.34 -6.75
C GLY A 195 -35.88 18.96 -7.93
N TYR A 196 -35.62 17.83 -8.51
CA TYR A 196 -36.64 17.20 -9.36
C TYR A 196 -37.84 16.97 -8.45
N MET A 197 -38.91 17.73 -8.70
CA MET A 197 -40.21 17.42 -8.14
C MET A 197 -40.61 16.03 -8.68
N ALA A 198 -41.32 15.27 -7.88
CA ALA A 198 -41.76 13.91 -8.26
C ALA A 198 -42.64 13.86 -9.55
N ASP A 199 -42.99 15.01 -10.08
CA ASP A 199 -43.74 15.20 -11.32
C ASP A 199 -42.89 15.50 -12.56
N GLY A 200 -41.54 15.55 -12.39
CA GLY A 200 -40.63 15.78 -13.50
C GLY A 200 -40.47 17.25 -13.93
N THR A 201 -41.01 18.21 -13.17
CA THR A 201 -40.83 19.65 -13.41
C THR A 201 -39.55 20.13 -12.71
N ILE A 202 -38.80 21.04 -13.38
CA ILE A 202 -37.58 21.69 -12.88
C ILE A 202 -37.97 22.85 -11.99
#